data_d2407a6298f0b1f44eb800228c42cb6f
#
_entry.id   d2407a6298f0b1f44eb800228c42cb6f
#
_cell.length_a   1.000
_cell.length_b   1.000
_cell.length_c   1.000
_cell.angle_alpha   90.00
_cell.angle_beta   90.00
_cell.angle_gamma   90.00
#
_symmetry.space_group_name_H-M   'P 1'
#
loop_
_entity.id
_entity.type
_entity.pdbx_description
1 polymer ?
#
loop_
_entity_poly.entity_id
_entity_poly.type
_entity_poly.pdbx_seq_one_letter_code
_entity_poly.pdbx_strand_id
1 'polypeptide(L)'
;TPQNFSTLSKEYLESLNLKTGKIIATSDESGKIINNFECYIATISTSEEAKKAQIGDKVQIRLSNNVEIDAKIEYLSQENEDEVLIVLEIDRQIEELTNYRKISFDLIWWSYSGLKVPNQAIIEQDGLHYVVRNRAGYLNKILVNVKKQNDKYSIVSNYTTDELRELGLTDSQIVNNKTLYVYDEIVLNPDLSKVE
;
A
#
# COMPACT_ATOMS: atom_id res chain seq x y z
N THR A 1 23.35 10.20 -17.13
CA THR A 1 22.74 10.08 -18.47
C THR A 1 21.29 9.74 -18.28
N PRO A 2 20.34 10.44 -18.90
CA PRO A 2 18.96 10.07 -18.83
C PRO A 2 18.81 8.65 -19.36
N GLN A 3 18.26 7.77 -18.55
CA GLN A 3 18.12 6.37 -18.90
C GLN A 3 17.00 6.24 -19.92
N ASN A 4 17.30 5.66 -21.06
CA ASN A 4 16.29 5.42 -22.08
C ASN A 4 15.61 4.06 -21.83
N PHE A 5 14.51 4.08 -21.11
CA PHE A 5 13.73 2.87 -20.81
C PHE A 5 12.89 2.37 -22.01
N SER A 6 12.76 3.14 -23.07
CA SER A 6 11.97 2.76 -24.24
C SER A 6 12.51 1.56 -25.02
N THR A 7 13.73 1.14 -24.72
CA THR A 7 14.34 -0.08 -25.31
C THR A 7 14.05 -1.33 -24.48
N LEU A 8 13.46 -1.20 -23.31
CA LEU A 8 13.07 -2.33 -22.49
C LEU A 8 11.78 -2.94 -23.05
N SER A 9 11.75 -4.27 -23.11
CA SER A 9 10.57 -5.06 -23.42
C SER A 9 10.60 -6.35 -22.60
N LYS A 10 9.49 -7.08 -22.58
CA LYS A 10 9.42 -8.40 -21.95
C LYS A 10 10.46 -9.36 -22.55
N GLU A 11 10.56 -9.43 -23.87
CA GLU A 11 11.51 -10.29 -24.57
C GLU A 11 12.94 -9.95 -24.21
N TYR A 12 13.26 -8.66 -24.09
CA TYR A 12 14.59 -8.23 -23.67
C TYR A 12 14.90 -8.71 -22.26
N LEU A 13 13.98 -8.52 -21.29
CA LEU A 13 14.18 -8.96 -19.91
C LEU A 13 14.35 -10.49 -19.80
N GLU A 14 13.56 -11.26 -20.55
CA GLU A 14 13.66 -12.71 -20.60
C GLU A 14 14.98 -13.18 -21.25
N SER A 15 15.45 -12.50 -22.31
CA SER A 15 16.70 -12.82 -23.01
C SER A 15 17.94 -12.70 -22.13
N LEU A 16 17.89 -11.90 -21.06
CA LEU A 16 19.00 -11.74 -20.13
C LEU A 16 19.31 -13.04 -19.36
N ASN A 17 18.37 -13.96 -19.27
CA ASN A 17 18.49 -15.26 -18.60
C ASN A 17 19.16 -15.18 -17.20
N LEU A 18 18.77 -14.17 -16.43
CA LEU A 18 19.35 -13.89 -15.12
C LEU A 18 18.88 -14.91 -14.08
N LYS A 19 19.83 -15.37 -13.25
CA LYS A 19 19.51 -16.20 -12.08
C LYS A 19 19.11 -15.33 -10.90
N THR A 20 18.06 -15.74 -10.18
CA THR A 20 17.67 -15.12 -8.93
C THR A 20 18.72 -15.40 -7.84
N GLY A 21 19.08 -14.38 -7.06
CA GLY A 21 20.00 -14.50 -5.94
C GLY A 21 21.10 -13.46 -5.93
N LYS A 22 21.91 -13.48 -4.86
CA LYS A 22 23.07 -12.59 -4.72
C LYS A 22 24.18 -12.99 -5.69
N ILE A 23 24.86 -12.00 -6.22
CA ILE A 23 26.10 -12.21 -6.95
C ILE A 23 27.18 -12.50 -5.93
N ILE A 24 27.83 -13.64 -6.07
CA ILE A 24 29.02 -13.97 -5.28
C ILE A 24 30.23 -13.51 -6.09
N ALA A 25 31.06 -12.64 -5.49
CA ALA A 25 32.32 -12.23 -6.10
C ALA A 25 33.20 -13.46 -6.33
N THR A 26 33.88 -13.52 -7.48
CA THR A 26 34.92 -14.51 -7.72
C THR A 26 36.18 -14.08 -6.97
N SER A 27 37.13 -15.01 -6.77
CA SER A 27 38.39 -14.75 -6.04
C SER A 27 39.23 -13.59 -6.57
N ASP A 28 38.98 -13.16 -7.81
CA ASP A 28 39.71 -12.10 -8.48
C ASP A 28 39.05 -10.72 -8.35
N GLU A 29 37.86 -10.62 -7.76
CA GLU A 29 37.15 -9.37 -7.56
C GLU A 29 37.41 -8.83 -6.13
N SER A 30 38.07 -7.67 -6.04
CA SER A 30 38.37 -7.01 -4.76
C SER A 30 37.27 -6.10 -4.24
N GLY A 31 36.26 -5.82 -5.04
CA GLY A 31 35.11 -4.98 -4.66
C GLY A 31 34.35 -4.43 -5.86
N LYS A 32 33.27 -3.73 -5.56
CA LYS A 32 32.41 -3.09 -6.54
C LYS A 32 32.15 -1.65 -6.14
N ILE A 33 32.46 -0.72 -7.03
CA ILE A 33 32.09 0.69 -6.87
C ILE A 33 30.79 0.93 -7.62
N ILE A 34 29.78 1.43 -6.92
CA ILE A 34 28.47 1.75 -7.48
C ILE A 34 28.12 3.21 -7.16
N ASN A 35 27.35 3.82 -8.06
CA ASN A 35 26.72 5.09 -7.78
C ASN A 35 25.42 4.78 -7.00
N ASN A 36 25.38 5.12 -5.71
CA ASN A 36 24.32 4.72 -4.77
C ASN A 36 23.15 5.71 -4.71
N PHE A 37 22.98 6.58 -5.70
CA PHE A 37 21.92 7.57 -5.62
C PHE A 37 20.58 7.08 -6.16
N GLU A 38 20.60 6.12 -7.09
CA GLU A 38 19.40 5.60 -7.73
C GLU A 38 19.57 4.14 -8.14
N CYS A 39 18.54 3.34 -7.99
CA CYS A 39 18.47 1.98 -8.47
C CYS A 39 17.13 1.77 -9.22
N TYR A 40 17.17 1.06 -10.33
CA TYR A 40 16.00 0.79 -11.12
C TYR A 40 15.72 -0.72 -11.16
N ILE A 41 14.43 -1.07 -10.97
CA ILE A 41 13.95 -2.45 -11.09
C ILE A 41 12.92 -2.48 -12.21
N ALA A 42 13.17 -3.31 -13.23
CA ALA A 42 12.20 -3.58 -14.27
C ALA A 42 11.45 -4.88 -13.97
N THR A 43 10.15 -4.88 -14.11
CA THR A 43 9.27 -6.03 -13.90
C THR A 43 8.10 -6.02 -14.86
N ILE A 44 7.54 -7.21 -15.11
CA ILE A 44 6.27 -7.37 -15.84
C ILE A 44 5.19 -7.69 -14.82
N SER A 45 4.06 -7.00 -14.91
CA SER A 45 2.89 -7.24 -14.08
C SER A 45 1.64 -7.47 -14.91
N THR A 46 0.79 -8.38 -14.44
CA THR A 46 -0.52 -8.69 -15.03
C THR A 46 -1.67 -8.19 -14.15
N SER A 47 -1.38 -7.46 -13.07
CA SER A 47 -2.41 -7.00 -12.14
C SER A 47 -3.26 -5.87 -12.73
N GLU A 48 -4.52 -5.78 -12.31
CA GLU A 48 -5.41 -4.71 -12.71
C GLU A 48 -4.95 -3.34 -12.20
N GLU A 49 -4.22 -3.32 -11.09
CA GLU A 49 -3.59 -2.13 -10.53
C GLU A 49 -2.49 -1.62 -11.48
N ALA A 50 -1.68 -2.53 -12.02
CA ALA A 50 -0.63 -2.18 -12.98
C ALA A 50 -1.19 -1.50 -14.24
N LYS A 51 -2.34 -1.98 -14.73
CA LYS A 51 -3.03 -1.41 -15.89
C LYS A 51 -3.56 0.01 -15.65
N LYS A 52 -3.80 0.38 -14.40
CA LYS A 52 -4.34 1.69 -13.98
C LYS A 52 -3.27 2.64 -13.45
N ALA A 53 -2.05 2.15 -13.28
CA ALA A 53 -0.94 2.89 -12.72
C ALA A 53 -0.49 4.03 -13.64
N GLN A 54 0.09 5.05 -13.04
CA GLN A 54 0.63 6.22 -13.74
C GLN A 54 2.11 6.43 -13.39
N ILE A 55 2.85 7.03 -14.30
CA ILE A 55 4.22 7.46 -14.03
C ILE A 55 4.19 8.49 -12.89
N GLY A 56 5.04 8.29 -11.89
CA GLY A 56 5.09 9.10 -10.68
C GLY A 56 4.35 8.51 -9.48
N ASP A 57 3.52 7.46 -9.67
CA ASP A 57 2.85 6.78 -8.57
C ASP A 57 3.86 6.20 -7.58
N LYS A 58 3.55 6.36 -6.30
CA LYS A 58 4.35 5.78 -5.21
C LYS A 58 3.82 4.40 -4.86
N VAL A 59 4.73 3.46 -4.82
CA VAL A 59 4.47 2.05 -4.48
C VAL A 59 5.51 1.58 -3.47
N GLN A 60 5.32 0.40 -2.91
CA GLN A 60 6.35 -0.27 -2.10
C GLN A 60 6.66 -1.64 -2.69
N ILE A 61 7.89 -2.07 -2.55
CA ILE A 61 8.30 -3.45 -2.81
C ILE A 61 8.62 -4.12 -1.49
N ARG A 62 8.17 -5.37 -1.34
CA ARG A 62 8.54 -6.21 -0.20
C ARG A 62 9.45 -7.34 -0.68
N LEU A 63 10.66 -7.36 -0.15
CA LEU A 63 11.64 -8.41 -0.44
C LEU A 63 11.32 -9.70 0.34
N SER A 64 11.92 -10.82 -0.06
CA SER A 64 11.73 -12.13 0.58
C SER A 64 12.15 -12.17 2.06
N ASN A 65 12.96 -11.22 2.53
CA ASN A 65 13.34 -11.04 3.94
C ASN A 65 12.39 -10.11 4.71
N ASN A 66 11.21 -9.78 4.15
CA ASN A 66 10.22 -8.85 4.68
C ASN A 66 10.68 -7.39 4.80
N VAL A 67 11.78 -7.00 4.17
CA VAL A 67 12.17 -5.60 4.05
C VAL A 67 11.25 -4.92 3.04
N GLU A 68 10.61 -3.84 3.45
CA GLU A 68 9.78 -2.99 2.60
C GLU A 68 10.58 -1.76 2.17
N ILE A 69 10.56 -1.47 0.89
CA ILE A 69 11.32 -0.37 0.26
C ILE A 69 10.34 0.47 -0.53
N ASP A 70 10.36 1.77 -0.29
CA ASP A 70 9.59 2.73 -1.08
C ASP A 70 10.16 2.82 -2.49
N ALA A 71 9.28 2.90 -3.47
CA ALA A 71 9.63 3.01 -4.87
C ALA A 71 8.65 3.96 -5.57
N LYS A 72 9.08 4.50 -6.68
CA LYS A 72 8.28 5.33 -7.57
C LYS A 72 8.23 4.71 -8.95
N ILE A 73 7.09 4.75 -9.60
CA ILE A 73 6.98 4.33 -11.01
C ILE A 73 7.61 5.40 -11.89
N GLU A 74 8.71 5.04 -12.54
CA GLU A 74 9.44 5.94 -13.43
C GLU A 74 9.09 5.72 -14.90
N TYR A 75 8.73 4.50 -15.26
CA TYR A 75 8.35 4.17 -16.64
C TYR A 75 7.30 3.07 -16.68
N LEU A 76 6.39 3.16 -17.64
CA LEU A 76 5.35 2.17 -17.93
C LEU A 76 5.28 1.94 -19.45
N SER A 77 5.15 0.70 -19.87
CA SER A 77 4.87 0.31 -21.23
C SER A 77 3.86 -0.84 -21.27
N GLN A 78 2.83 -0.70 -22.08
CA GLN A 78 1.90 -1.79 -22.35
C GLN A 78 2.56 -2.77 -23.31
N GLU A 79 2.83 -3.98 -22.84
CA GLU A 79 3.45 -5.03 -23.66
C GLU A 79 2.40 -5.78 -24.51
N ASN A 80 1.24 -6.05 -23.89
CA ASN A 80 0.06 -6.63 -24.55
C ASN A 80 -1.20 -6.31 -23.71
N GLU A 81 -2.36 -6.91 -24.04
CA GLU A 81 -3.63 -6.63 -23.34
C GLU A 81 -3.58 -6.90 -21.83
N ASP A 82 -2.76 -7.85 -21.40
CA ASP A 82 -2.70 -8.28 -20.00
C ASP A 82 -1.41 -7.91 -19.29
N GLU A 83 -0.36 -7.51 -19.98
CA GLU A 83 0.97 -7.33 -19.40
C GLU A 83 1.45 -5.89 -19.51
N VAL A 84 1.92 -5.35 -18.41
CA VAL A 84 2.52 -4.03 -18.30
C VAL A 84 3.95 -4.16 -17.82
N LEU A 85 4.89 -3.60 -18.58
CA LEU A 85 6.26 -3.40 -18.14
C LEU A 85 6.29 -2.18 -17.22
N ILE A 86 6.85 -2.36 -16.04
CA ILE A 86 7.00 -1.33 -15.01
C ILE A 86 8.47 -1.17 -14.69
N VAL A 87 8.96 0.07 -14.69
CA VAL A 87 10.27 0.40 -14.14
C VAL A 87 10.07 1.21 -12.87
N LEU A 88 10.59 0.69 -11.78
CA LEU A 88 10.56 1.30 -10.47
C LEU A 88 11.88 1.98 -10.19
N GLU A 89 11.83 3.24 -9.78
CA GLU A 89 12.96 4.00 -9.24
C GLU A 89 12.99 3.82 -7.71
N ILE A 90 14.18 3.58 -7.17
CA ILE A 90 14.43 3.42 -5.74
C ILE A 90 15.62 4.32 -5.38
N ASP A 91 15.40 5.23 -4.45
CA ASP A 91 16.37 6.23 -3.98
C ASP A 91 16.86 5.99 -2.55
N ARG A 92 16.33 4.95 -1.88
CA ARG A 92 16.67 4.59 -0.49
C ARG A 92 16.92 3.11 -0.35
N GLN A 93 17.69 2.73 0.67
CA GLN A 93 17.97 1.31 0.98
C GLN A 93 18.53 0.53 -0.22
N ILE A 94 19.29 1.21 -1.09
CA ILE A 94 19.84 0.65 -2.32
C ILE A 94 20.83 -0.48 -2.03
N GLU A 95 21.51 -0.44 -0.90
CA GLU A 95 22.44 -1.46 -0.45
C GLU A 95 21.83 -2.86 -0.40
N GLU A 96 20.54 -2.96 -0.08
CA GLU A 96 19.81 -4.25 -0.09
C GLU A 96 19.69 -4.85 -1.49
N LEU A 97 19.73 -4.02 -2.52
CA LEU A 97 19.47 -4.39 -3.92
C LEU A 97 20.75 -4.58 -4.74
N THR A 98 21.86 -3.93 -4.36
CA THR A 98 23.07 -3.82 -5.18
C THR A 98 23.72 -5.16 -5.50
N ASN A 99 23.51 -6.16 -4.67
CA ASN A 99 24.08 -7.51 -4.83
C ASN A 99 23.21 -8.44 -5.68
N TYR A 100 22.09 -7.96 -6.20
CA TYR A 100 21.20 -8.75 -7.01
C TYR A 100 21.22 -8.33 -8.49
N ARG A 101 20.98 -9.28 -9.39
CA ARG A 101 20.67 -9.03 -10.80
C ARG A 101 19.23 -9.35 -11.11
N LYS A 102 18.67 -10.31 -10.38
CA LYS A 102 17.26 -10.68 -10.43
C LYS A 102 16.80 -10.91 -8.99
N ILE A 103 15.71 -10.29 -8.62
CA ILE A 103 15.08 -10.43 -7.31
C ILE A 103 13.64 -10.89 -7.47
N SER A 104 13.12 -11.54 -6.43
CA SER A 104 11.68 -11.76 -6.27
C SER A 104 11.17 -10.82 -5.20
N PHE A 105 10.07 -10.16 -5.45
CA PHE A 105 9.46 -9.22 -4.52
C PHE A 105 7.94 -9.18 -4.73
N ASP A 106 7.22 -8.76 -3.69
CA ASP A 106 5.82 -8.39 -3.80
C ASP A 106 5.72 -6.90 -4.11
N LEU A 107 4.94 -6.53 -5.10
CA LEU A 107 4.62 -5.14 -5.39
C LEU A 107 3.37 -4.73 -4.61
N ILE A 108 3.52 -3.75 -3.71
CA ILE A 108 2.47 -3.22 -2.86
C ILE A 108 2.02 -1.89 -3.45
N TRP A 109 0.88 -1.89 -4.10
CA TRP A 109 0.34 -0.70 -4.78
C TRP A 109 -0.11 0.39 -3.82
N TRP A 110 -0.59 -0.02 -2.65
CA TRP A 110 -1.04 0.88 -1.59
C TRP A 110 -0.95 0.19 -0.23
N SER A 111 -0.65 0.97 0.79
CA SER A 111 -0.79 0.55 2.17
C SER A 111 -1.78 1.48 2.87
N TYR A 112 -2.67 0.93 3.66
CA TYR A 112 -3.58 1.68 4.50
C TYR A 112 -3.27 1.40 5.95
N SER A 113 -2.98 2.46 6.72
CA SER A 113 -2.88 2.32 8.18
C SER A 113 -4.22 2.68 8.81
N GLY A 114 -4.61 1.89 9.81
CA GLY A 114 -5.88 2.07 10.51
C GLY A 114 -6.24 0.87 11.35
N LEU A 115 -7.45 0.91 11.90
CA LEU A 115 -8.01 -0.20 12.66
C LEU A 115 -8.69 -1.19 11.70
N LYS A 116 -8.35 -2.46 11.83
CA LYS A 116 -8.99 -3.52 11.05
C LYS A 116 -10.31 -3.93 11.73
N VAL A 117 -11.41 -3.73 11.03
CA VAL A 117 -12.77 -3.98 11.54
C VAL A 117 -13.49 -4.96 10.61
N PRO A 118 -14.20 -5.98 11.13
CA PRO A 118 -15.05 -6.82 10.30
C PRO A 118 -16.14 -5.99 9.61
N ASN A 119 -16.44 -6.28 8.34
CA ASN A 119 -17.49 -5.55 7.60
C ASN A 119 -18.86 -5.62 8.29
N GLN A 120 -19.14 -6.72 8.98
CA GLN A 120 -20.37 -6.92 9.76
C GLN A 120 -20.55 -5.95 10.94
N ALA A 121 -19.49 -5.26 11.35
CA ALA A 121 -19.56 -4.26 12.42
C ALA A 121 -19.74 -2.84 11.89
N ILE A 122 -19.66 -2.64 10.57
CA ILE A 122 -19.81 -1.32 9.95
C ILE A 122 -21.26 -1.09 9.58
N ILE A 123 -21.77 0.07 9.96
CA ILE A 123 -23.10 0.57 9.61
C ILE A 123 -22.91 1.74 8.68
N GLU A 124 -23.67 1.77 7.62
CA GLU A 124 -23.81 2.95 6.77
C GLU A 124 -25.13 3.65 7.08
N GLN A 125 -25.03 4.93 7.37
CA GLN A 125 -26.21 5.78 7.57
C GLN A 125 -25.92 7.19 7.05
N ASP A 126 -26.81 7.71 6.22
CA ASP A 126 -26.70 9.05 5.61
C ASP A 126 -25.38 9.28 4.86
N GLY A 127 -24.83 8.23 4.23
CA GLY A 127 -23.55 8.26 3.51
C GLY A 127 -22.31 8.28 4.42
N LEU A 128 -22.48 8.12 5.73
CA LEU A 128 -21.41 8.05 6.71
C LEU A 128 -21.31 6.64 7.30
N HIS A 129 -20.10 6.25 7.67
CA HIS A 129 -19.83 4.93 8.25
C HIS A 129 -19.62 5.01 9.75
N TYR A 130 -20.19 4.06 10.46
CA TYR A 130 -20.13 3.97 11.90
C TYR A 130 -19.79 2.57 12.37
N VAL A 131 -19.22 2.47 13.56
CA VAL A 131 -19.12 1.24 14.34
C VAL A 131 -19.77 1.43 15.70
N VAL A 132 -20.32 0.37 16.28
CA VAL A 132 -20.84 0.41 17.65
C VAL A 132 -19.81 -0.21 18.58
N ARG A 133 -19.27 0.62 19.48
CA ARG A 133 -18.37 0.20 20.54
C ARG A 133 -19.16 -0.18 21.79
N ASN A 134 -18.84 -1.34 22.35
CA ASN A 134 -19.31 -1.75 23.66
C ASN A 134 -18.23 -1.44 24.71
N ARG A 135 -18.56 -0.65 25.71
CA ARG A 135 -17.71 -0.44 26.87
C ARG A 135 -18.49 -0.68 28.15
N ALA A 136 -18.25 -1.83 28.78
CA ALA A 136 -18.93 -2.27 30.00
C ALA A 136 -20.47 -2.23 29.89
N GLY A 137 -21.01 -2.65 28.74
CA GLY A 137 -22.46 -2.68 28.47
C GLY A 137 -23.02 -1.36 27.89
N TYR A 138 -22.25 -0.28 27.86
CA TYR A 138 -22.67 0.95 27.20
C TYR A 138 -22.31 0.90 25.71
N LEU A 139 -23.32 1.03 24.86
CA LEU A 139 -23.21 1.00 23.41
C LEU A 139 -23.06 2.43 22.88
N ASN A 140 -21.95 2.71 22.20
CA ASN A 140 -21.71 4.01 21.62
C ASN A 140 -21.48 3.90 20.11
N LYS A 141 -22.20 4.68 19.35
CA LYS A 141 -21.99 4.87 17.92
C LYS A 141 -20.79 5.76 17.67
N ILE A 142 -19.81 5.28 16.91
CA ILE A 142 -18.57 6.00 16.61
C ILE A 142 -18.48 6.18 15.11
N LEU A 143 -18.32 7.41 14.66
CA LEU A 143 -18.09 7.77 13.28
C LEU A 143 -16.67 7.34 12.86
N VAL A 144 -16.55 6.62 11.74
CA VAL A 144 -15.29 6.13 11.21
C VAL A 144 -15.15 6.42 9.72
N ASN A 145 -13.91 6.69 9.30
CA ASN A 145 -13.56 6.86 7.90
C ASN A 145 -13.07 5.53 7.35
N VAL A 146 -13.80 4.93 6.41
CA VAL A 146 -13.41 3.68 5.75
C VAL A 146 -12.38 4.01 4.67
N LYS A 147 -11.12 3.64 4.92
CA LYS A 147 -10.00 3.88 3.98
C LYS A 147 -9.92 2.82 2.88
N LYS A 148 -10.21 1.57 3.23
CA LYS A 148 -10.24 0.43 2.29
C LYS A 148 -11.13 -0.68 2.84
N GLN A 149 -11.78 -1.40 1.94
CA GLN A 149 -12.62 -2.54 2.26
C GLN A 149 -12.31 -3.70 1.32
N ASN A 150 -12.33 -4.91 1.85
CA ASN A 150 -12.37 -6.17 1.09
C ASN A 150 -13.62 -6.98 1.49
N ASP A 151 -13.74 -8.23 1.02
CA ASP A 151 -14.94 -9.06 1.26
C ASP A 151 -15.25 -9.32 2.75
N LYS A 152 -14.27 -9.24 3.64
CA LYS A 152 -14.41 -9.63 5.06
C LYS A 152 -14.16 -8.48 6.03
N TYR A 153 -13.25 -7.57 5.70
CA TYR A 153 -12.73 -6.56 6.61
C TYR A 153 -12.60 -5.20 5.94
N SER A 154 -12.74 -4.17 6.74
CA SER A 154 -12.42 -2.79 6.39
C SER A 154 -11.27 -2.27 7.23
N ILE A 155 -10.45 -1.41 6.65
CA ILE A 155 -9.49 -0.59 7.37
C ILE A 155 -10.15 0.77 7.60
N VAL A 156 -10.32 1.12 8.86
CA VAL A 156 -10.97 2.37 9.27
C VAL A 156 -10.01 3.25 10.06
N SER A 157 -10.18 4.56 9.97
CA SER A 157 -9.52 5.54 10.82
C SER A 157 -10.55 6.42 11.51
N ASN A 158 -10.14 7.05 12.61
CA ASN A 158 -10.92 8.16 13.14
C ASN A 158 -10.78 9.36 12.21
N TYR A 159 -11.81 10.17 12.11
CA TYR A 159 -11.74 11.45 11.43
C TYR A 159 -10.90 12.45 12.24
N THR A 160 -10.13 13.27 11.55
CA THR A 160 -9.49 14.46 12.13
C THR A 160 -10.52 15.57 12.37
N THR A 161 -10.16 16.56 13.19
CA THR A 161 -11.02 17.72 13.46
C THR A 161 -11.39 18.47 12.17
N ASP A 162 -10.44 18.60 11.25
CA ASP A 162 -10.68 19.33 9.99
C ASP A 162 -11.58 18.53 9.05
N GLU A 163 -11.37 17.22 8.94
CA GLU A 163 -12.27 16.32 8.17
C GLU A 163 -13.71 16.35 8.74
N LEU A 164 -13.87 16.42 10.08
CA LEU A 164 -15.21 16.54 10.71
C LEU A 164 -15.89 17.87 10.39
N ARG A 165 -15.13 18.96 10.29
CA ARG A 165 -15.66 20.26 9.86
C ARG A 165 -16.09 20.24 8.38
N GLU A 166 -15.30 19.60 7.53
CA GLU A 166 -15.63 19.43 6.12
C GLU A 166 -16.92 18.61 5.92
N LEU A 167 -17.17 17.66 6.83
CA LEU A 167 -18.45 16.91 6.89
C LEU A 167 -19.62 17.73 7.43
N GLY A 168 -19.39 18.98 7.84
CA GLY A 168 -20.42 19.89 8.33
C GLY A 168 -20.79 19.72 9.80
N LEU A 169 -19.98 19.03 10.61
CA LEU A 169 -20.21 18.92 12.04
C LEU A 169 -19.90 20.24 12.74
N THR A 170 -20.75 20.59 13.71
CA THR A 170 -20.54 21.76 14.58
C THR A 170 -19.43 21.52 15.58
N ASP A 171 -18.81 22.59 16.11
CA ASP A 171 -17.74 22.46 17.10
C ASP A 171 -18.19 21.67 18.35
N SER A 172 -19.44 21.79 18.78
CA SER A 172 -19.98 21.00 19.89
C SER A 172 -20.08 19.51 19.57
N GLN A 173 -20.43 19.13 18.33
CA GLN A 173 -20.46 17.75 17.87
C GLN A 173 -19.04 17.19 17.75
N ILE A 174 -18.09 18.00 17.28
CA ILE A 174 -16.68 17.62 17.16
C ILE A 174 -16.06 17.33 18.53
N VAL A 175 -16.29 18.21 19.51
CA VAL A 175 -15.78 18.02 20.88
C VAL A 175 -16.36 16.75 21.52
N ASN A 176 -17.61 16.42 21.24
CA ASN A 176 -18.29 15.23 21.77
C ASN A 176 -18.09 13.97 20.91
N ASN A 177 -17.39 14.08 19.77
CA ASN A 177 -17.13 12.95 18.90
C ASN A 177 -16.23 11.92 19.60
N LYS A 178 -16.73 10.69 19.68
CA LYS A 178 -15.99 9.58 20.28
C LYS A 178 -15.09 8.95 19.21
N THR A 179 -13.92 8.50 19.64
CA THR A 179 -12.92 7.87 18.78
C THR A 179 -12.81 6.38 19.07
N LEU A 180 -12.45 5.60 18.04
CA LEU A 180 -12.19 4.18 18.13
C LEU A 180 -10.71 3.96 18.44
N TYR A 181 -10.40 3.03 19.34
CA TYR A 181 -9.03 2.68 19.73
C TYR A 181 -8.75 1.20 19.51
N VAL A 182 -7.46 0.87 19.49
CA VAL A 182 -7.01 -0.53 19.50
C VAL A 182 -7.51 -1.18 20.78
N TYR A 183 -8.03 -2.40 20.66
CA TYR A 183 -8.65 -3.20 21.74
C TYR A 183 -10.03 -2.73 22.23
N ASP A 184 -10.65 -1.74 21.58
CA ASP A 184 -12.06 -1.49 21.84
C ASP A 184 -12.89 -2.70 21.38
N GLU A 185 -13.88 -3.09 22.18
CA GLU A 185 -14.87 -4.10 21.80
C GLU A 185 -15.88 -3.49 20.86
N ILE A 186 -16.07 -4.09 19.67
CA ILE A 186 -17.05 -3.66 18.69
C ILE A 186 -18.14 -4.70 18.52
N VAL A 187 -19.37 -4.23 18.34
CA VAL A 187 -20.55 -5.07 18.14
C VAL A 187 -20.65 -5.49 16.68
N LEU A 188 -20.80 -6.77 16.43
CA LEU A 188 -21.10 -7.31 15.10
C LEU A 188 -22.62 -7.27 14.85
N ASN A 189 -23.04 -6.87 13.64
CA ASN A 189 -24.42 -6.72 13.24
C ASN A 189 -25.24 -5.92 14.31
N PRO A 190 -24.83 -4.69 14.64
CA PRO A 190 -25.41 -3.96 15.74
C PRO A 190 -26.87 -3.58 15.47
N ASP A 191 -27.71 -3.72 16.49
CA ASP A 191 -29.08 -3.24 16.51
C ASP A 191 -29.09 -1.77 16.93
N LEU A 192 -29.35 -0.89 15.97
CA LEU A 192 -29.32 0.55 16.19
C LEU A 192 -30.41 1.05 17.17
N SER A 193 -31.46 0.27 17.41
CA SER A 193 -32.50 0.64 18.38
C SER A 193 -32.00 0.63 19.83
N LYS A 194 -30.83 0.06 20.08
CA LYS A 194 -30.20 -0.08 21.42
C LYS A 194 -28.97 0.81 21.62
N VAL A 195 -28.67 1.65 20.66
CA VAL A 195 -27.45 2.50 20.67
C VAL A 195 -27.84 3.93 21.04
N GLU A 196 -27.18 4.47 22.05
CA GLU A 196 -27.31 5.88 22.49
C GLU A 196 -26.42 6.80 21.63
#